data_75258050ff46c8b023bdb7c37ddf39f2
#
_entry.id   75258050ff46c8b023bdb7c37ddf39f2
#
_cell.length_a   1.000
_cell.length_b   1.000
_cell.length_c   1.000
_cell.angle_alpha   90.00
_cell.angle_beta   90.00
_cell.angle_gamma   90.00
#
_symmetry.space_group_name_H-M   'P 1'
#
loop_
_entity.id
_entity.type
_entity.pdbx_description
1 polymer ?
#
loop_
_entity_poly.entity_id
_entity_poly.type
_entity_poly.pdbx_seq_one_letter_code
_entity_poly.pdbx_strand_id
1 'polypeptide(L)'
;MNKRILSVIVFGAALLSVQAQDGKGGISPAMLGQIQQSYQGTPSDKALRNAIGNNDIRKLALNQENMQDMDTHFSIKVDSKGITDQKSSGRCWLFTGLNVMRAKALARYGFPAFEFSEIYPFFWDQLEKSNLFLQGIIDTADKPLDDKTVEWLLKHPLSDGGTFTGVADIVSKYGLVPKSAMPETNSSENTARMANLISLKLKEYALQLLSLIHI
;
A
#
# COMPACT_ATOMS: atom_id res chain seq x y z
N MET A 1 -20.43 -54.53 35.49
CA MET A 1 -20.99 -53.69 34.40
C MET A 1 -19.84 -53.09 33.59
N ASN A 2 -19.72 -53.53 32.36
CA ASN A 2 -18.49 -53.45 31.56
C ASN A 2 -18.16 -52.02 31.10
N LYS A 3 -16.98 -51.51 31.51
CA LYS A 3 -16.41 -50.22 31.09
C LYS A 3 -16.18 -50.06 29.56
N ARG A 4 -16.35 -51.14 28.80
CA ARG A 4 -16.17 -51.15 27.33
C ARG A 4 -17.42 -50.67 26.54
N ILE A 5 -18.59 -50.65 27.16
CA ILE A 5 -19.83 -50.21 26.50
C ILE A 5 -19.97 -48.67 26.54
N LEU A 6 -19.35 -48.02 27.53
CA LEU A 6 -19.42 -46.57 27.66
C LEU A 6 -18.56 -45.82 26.64
N SER A 7 -17.45 -46.43 26.16
CA SER A 7 -16.55 -45.82 25.18
C SER A 7 -17.11 -45.81 23.74
N VAL A 8 -18.02 -46.70 23.40
CA VAL A 8 -18.61 -46.77 22.05
C VAL A 8 -19.72 -45.72 21.86
N ILE A 9 -20.41 -45.33 22.94
CA ILE A 9 -21.49 -44.37 22.87
C ILE A 9 -20.94 -42.92 22.74
N VAL A 10 -19.77 -42.64 23.31
CA VAL A 10 -19.14 -41.27 23.23
C VAL A 10 -18.53 -41.02 21.84
N PHE A 11 -18.07 -42.07 21.14
CA PHE A 11 -17.52 -41.93 19.78
C PHE A 11 -18.60 -41.81 18.69
N GLY A 12 -19.81 -42.35 18.95
CA GLY A 12 -20.93 -42.25 18.02
C GLY A 12 -21.61 -40.86 18.01
N ALA A 13 -21.50 -40.09 19.10
CA ALA A 13 -22.12 -38.76 19.21
C ALA A 13 -21.28 -37.63 18.60
N ALA A 14 -19.97 -37.89 18.36
CA ALA A 14 -19.07 -36.87 17.78
C ALA A 14 -19.10 -36.81 16.23
N LEU A 15 -19.81 -37.75 15.57
CA LEU A 15 -19.89 -37.81 14.10
C LEU A 15 -21.14 -37.13 13.50
N LEU A 16 -22.00 -36.51 14.33
CA LEU A 16 -23.28 -35.96 13.85
C LEU A 16 -23.31 -34.40 13.76
N SER A 17 -22.18 -33.71 13.85
CA SER A 17 -22.22 -32.26 13.90
C SER A 17 -21.42 -31.54 12.80
N VAL A 18 -21.14 -32.17 11.67
CA VAL A 18 -20.76 -31.48 10.45
C VAL A 18 -21.93 -31.50 9.47
N GLN A 19 -23.06 -30.96 9.87
CA GLN A 19 -24.02 -30.46 8.90
C GLN A 19 -23.47 -29.10 8.48
N ALA A 20 -22.90 -29.06 7.27
CA ALA A 20 -22.71 -27.79 6.58
C ALA A 20 -24.07 -27.08 6.61
N GLN A 21 -24.12 -25.90 7.25
CA GLN A 21 -25.31 -25.07 7.25
C GLN A 21 -25.71 -24.84 5.80
N ASP A 22 -26.91 -25.25 5.39
CA ASP A 22 -27.56 -24.84 4.14
C ASP A 22 -27.89 -23.32 4.24
N GLY A 23 -26.86 -22.49 4.45
CA GLY A 23 -26.96 -21.05 4.41
C GLY A 23 -26.98 -20.59 2.95
N LYS A 24 -27.78 -19.58 2.66
CA LYS A 24 -27.76 -18.90 1.34
C LYS A 24 -26.32 -18.48 1.03
N GLY A 25 -25.70 -19.15 0.02
CA GLY A 25 -24.32 -18.88 -0.42
C GLY A 25 -23.30 -20.00 -0.15
N GLY A 26 -23.66 -21.08 0.59
CA GLY A 26 -22.83 -22.26 0.74
C GLY A 26 -22.87 -23.16 -0.51
N ILE A 27 -21.79 -23.92 -0.76
CA ILE A 27 -21.76 -24.94 -1.83
C ILE A 27 -22.53 -26.15 -1.35
N SER A 28 -23.70 -26.41 -1.96
CA SER A 28 -24.50 -27.61 -1.67
C SER A 28 -23.86 -28.87 -2.25
N PRO A 29 -24.20 -30.07 -1.75
CA PRO A 29 -23.74 -31.33 -2.35
C PRO A 29 -24.06 -31.46 -3.84
N ALA A 30 -25.20 -30.94 -4.27
CA ALA A 30 -25.58 -30.91 -5.69
C ALA A 30 -24.68 -30.01 -6.52
N MET A 31 -24.36 -28.81 -6.01
CA MET A 31 -23.40 -27.89 -6.66
C MET A 31 -22.00 -28.49 -6.72
N LEU A 32 -21.56 -29.18 -5.63
CA LEU A 32 -20.27 -29.88 -5.62
C LEU A 32 -20.20 -30.94 -6.71
N GLY A 33 -21.26 -31.73 -6.87
CA GLY A 33 -21.37 -32.72 -7.95
C GLY A 33 -21.28 -32.07 -9.34
N GLN A 34 -21.96 -30.95 -9.57
CA GLN A 34 -21.88 -30.22 -10.84
C GLN A 34 -20.47 -29.68 -11.10
N ILE A 35 -19.80 -29.11 -10.10
CA ILE A 35 -18.41 -28.64 -10.19
C ILE A 35 -17.47 -29.78 -10.56
N GLN A 36 -17.62 -30.96 -9.90
CA GLN A 36 -16.80 -32.13 -10.20
C GLN A 36 -17.03 -32.66 -11.63
N GLN A 37 -18.27 -32.68 -12.10
CA GLN A 37 -18.64 -33.13 -13.45
C GLN A 37 -18.18 -32.13 -14.53
N SER A 38 -18.09 -30.82 -14.22
CA SER A 38 -17.63 -29.79 -15.16
C SER A 38 -16.14 -29.91 -15.50
N TYR A 39 -15.36 -30.54 -14.64
CA TYR A 39 -13.92 -30.69 -14.84
C TYR A 39 -13.61 -31.90 -15.73
N GLN A 40 -13.16 -31.68 -16.95
CA GLN A 40 -12.86 -32.71 -17.94
C GLN A 40 -11.42 -33.22 -17.94
N GLY A 41 -10.50 -32.51 -17.30
CA GLY A 41 -9.13 -32.99 -17.08
C GLY A 41 -8.31 -33.25 -18.35
N THR A 42 -8.36 -32.34 -19.32
CA THR A 42 -7.60 -32.49 -20.56
C THR A 42 -6.08 -32.48 -20.36
N PRO A 43 -5.26 -33.01 -21.29
CA PRO A 43 -3.80 -32.89 -21.22
C PRO A 43 -3.32 -31.45 -21.09
N SER A 44 -3.99 -30.49 -21.72
CA SER A 44 -3.71 -29.06 -21.62
C SER A 44 -3.96 -28.54 -20.19
N ASP A 45 -5.06 -28.96 -19.55
CA ASP A 45 -5.36 -28.58 -18.15
C ASP A 45 -4.31 -29.12 -17.20
N LYS A 46 -3.80 -30.31 -17.44
CA LYS A 46 -2.72 -30.89 -16.64
C LYS A 46 -1.42 -30.11 -16.78
N ALA A 47 -1.04 -29.73 -18.01
CA ALA A 47 0.15 -28.94 -18.26
C ALA A 47 0.02 -27.54 -17.64
N LEU A 48 -1.12 -26.87 -17.81
CA LEU A 48 -1.40 -25.56 -17.24
C LEU A 48 -1.38 -25.60 -15.70
N ARG A 49 -2.00 -26.59 -15.08
CA ARG A 49 -1.98 -26.77 -13.62
C ARG A 49 -0.56 -26.95 -13.08
N ASN A 50 0.26 -27.77 -13.75
CA ASN A 50 1.66 -27.95 -13.38
C ASN A 50 2.46 -26.65 -13.52
N ALA A 51 2.23 -25.89 -14.60
CA ALA A 51 2.85 -24.60 -14.82
C ALA A 51 2.47 -23.61 -13.71
N ILE A 52 1.16 -23.44 -13.43
CA ILE A 52 0.66 -22.51 -12.41
C ILE A 52 1.11 -22.94 -10.99
N GLY A 53 1.09 -24.23 -10.68
CA GLY A 53 1.44 -24.74 -9.35
C GLY A 53 2.93 -24.62 -8.99
N ASN A 54 3.81 -24.49 -9.98
CA ASN A 54 5.26 -24.50 -9.77
C ASN A 54 5.97 -23.19 -10.17
N ASN A 55 5.22 -22.17 -10.64
CA ASN A 55 5.80 -20.91 -11.09
C ASN A 55 5.05 -19.70 -10.52
N ASP A 56 5.70 -18.54 -10.52
CA ASP A 56 5.03 -17.27 -10.22
C ASP A 56 4.02 -16.95 -11.33
N ILE A 57 2.75 -16.88 -10.93
CA ILE A 57 1.62 -16.63 -11.85
C ILE A 57 1.78 -15.32 -12.64
N ARG A 58 2.43 -14.32 -12.04
CA ARG A 58 2.70 -13.03 -12.72
C ARG A 58 3.64 -13.21 -13.90
N LYS A 59 4.61 -14.12 -13.81
CA LYS A 59 5.52 -14.46 -14.91
C LYS A 59 4.82 -15.24 -16.01
N LEU A 60 3.91 -16.15 -15.63
CA LEU A 60 3.12 -16.92 -16.60
C LEU A 60 2.09 -16.07 -17.34
N ALA A 61 1.63 -14.97 -16.74
CA ALA A 61 0.67 -14.05 -17.36
C ALA A 61 1.29 -13.10 -18.39
N LEU A 62 2.64 -13.06 -18.51
CA LEU A 62 3.32 -12.21 -19.48
C LEU A 62 3.16 -12.78 -20.90
N ASN A 63 2.66 -11.97 -21.82
CA ASN A 63 2.66 -12.30 -23.24
C ASN A 63 4.06 -11.99 -23.83
N GLN A 64 4.79 -13.05 -24.20
CA GLN A 64 6.15 -12.93 -24.71
C GLN A 64 6.19 -12.22 -26.08
N GLU A 65 5.18 -12.38 -26.91
CA GLU A 65 5.08 -11.70 -28.23
C GLU A 65 4.99 -10.19 -28.01
N ASN A 66 4.09 -9.75 -27.15
CA ASN A 66 3.96 -8.32 -26.82
C ASN A 66 5.26 -7.74 -26.19
N MET A 67 6.02 -8.56 -25.45
CA MET A 67 7.29 -8.12 -24.88
C MET A 67 8.38 -7.93 -25.95
N GLN A 68 8.38 -8.72 -27.02
CA GLN A 68 9.32 -8.59 -28.14
C GLN A 68 9.02 -7.38 -29.01
N ASP A 69 7.75 -6.97 -29.11
CA ASP A 69 7.32 -5.83 -29.92
C ASP A 69 7.52 -4.47 -29.24
N MET A 70 7.98 -4.44 -27.97
CA MET A 70 8.25 -3.18 -27.29
C MET A 70 9.46 -2.46 -27.88
N ASP A 71 9.21 -1.36 -28.57
CA ASP A 71 10.24 -0.45 -29.03
C ASP A 71 10.83 0.32 -27.83
N THR A 72 12.12 0.14 -27.60
CA THR A 72 12.89 0.82 -26.54
C THR A 72 13.68 2.03 -27.07
N HIS A 73 13.47 2.41 -28.34
CA HIS A 73 14.08 3.59 -28.91
C HIS A 73 13.38 4.88 -28.45
N PHE A 74 14.15 5.82 -27.94
CA PHE A 74 13.68 7.15 -27.54
C PHE A 74 14.45 8.21 -28.33
N SER A 75 13.73 9.10 -29.03
CA SER A 75 14.32 10.22 -29.79
C SER A 75 14.98 11.27 -28.88
N ILE A 76 14.55 11.37 -27.62
CA ILE A 76 15.11 12.30 -26.64
C ILE A 76 15.43 11.51 -25.37
N LYS A 77 16.66 11.64 -24.90
CA LYS A 77 17.14 11.02 -23.66
C LYS A 77 17.75 12.07 -22.75
N VAL A 78 17.26 12.11 -21.51
CA VAL A 78 17.79 12.98 -20.44
C VAL A 78 18.76 12.15 -19.58
N ASP A 79 19.99 12.59 -19.44
CA ASP A 79 20.96 11.93 -18.57
C ASP A 79 20.70 12.31 -17.10
N SER A 80 20.20 11.35 -16.34
CA SER A 80 19.94 11.50 -14.90
C SER A 80 21.12 11.16 -14.00
N LYS A 81 22.21 10.62 -14.58
CA LYS A 81 23.44 10.22 -13.87
C LYS A 81 23.19 9.38 -12.60
N GLY A 82 22.44 8.30 -12.74
CA GLY A 82 22.16 7.35 -11.67
C GLY A 82 20.70 7.19 -11.32
N ILE A 83 20.46 6.26 -10.42
CA ILE A 83 19.13 5.85 -9.94
C ILE A 83 19.06 6.11 -8.44
N THR A 84 17.93 6.61 -7.96
CA THR A 84 17.61 6.71 -6.54
C THR A 84 16.62 5.62 -6.15
N ASP A 85 16.71 5.12 -4.92
CA ASP A 85 15.89 4.01 -4.43
C ASP A 85 15.09 4.48 -3.21
N GLN A 86 13.75 4.46 -3.32
CA GLN A 86 12.83 4.86 -2.25
C GLN A 86 12.68 3.81 -1.14
N LYS A 87 13.27 2.60 -1.33
CA LYS A 87 13.12 1.48 -0.40
C LYS A 87 11.66 1.13 -0.13
N SER A 88 11.33 0.77 1.12
CA SER A 88 9.99 0.42 1.57
C SER A 88 9.19 1.66 2.03
N SER A 89 9.06 2.65 1.14
CA SER A 89 8.31 3.89 1.43
C SER A 89 7.37 4.24 0.28
N GLY A 90 6.29 4.98 0.55
CA GLY A 90 5.33 5.48 -0.45
C GLY A 90 5.77 6.77 -1.15
N ARG A 91 7.07 7.08 -1.19
CA ARG A 91 7.62 8.35 -1.67
C ARG A 91 7.98 8.37 -3.16
N CYS A 92 7.48 7.43 -3.99
CA CYS A 92 7.80 7.37 -5.43
C CYS A 92 7.54 8.69 -6.16
N TRP A 93 6.46 9.39 -5.82
CA TRP A 93 6.12 10.71 -6.35
C TRP A 93 7.20 11.75 -6.10
N LEU A 94 7.75 11.75 -4.89
CA LEU A 94 8.79 12.69 -4.46
C LEU A 94 10.14 12.37 -5.12
N PHE A 95 10.57 11.10 -5.07
CA PHE A 95 11.79 10.63 -5.73
C PHE A 95 11.77 10.95 -7.23
N THR A 96 10.63 10.71 -7.91
CA THR A 96 10.47 11.03 -9.33
C THR A 96 10.62 12.52 -9.58
N GLY A 97 9.92 13.37 -8.82
CA GLY A 97 9.99 14.82 -8.96
C GLY A 97 11.41 15.37 -8.72
N LEU A 98 12.07 14.91 -7.66
CA LEU A 98 13.45 15.33 -7.35
C LEU A 98 14.46 14.84 -8.39
N ASN A 99 14.28 13.64 -8.97
CA ASN A 99 15.12 13.16 -10.06
C ASN A 99 14.99 14.02 -11.34
N VAL A 100 13.80 14.49 -11.66
CA VAL A 100 13.60 15.46 -12.77
C VAL A 100 14.34 16.77 -12.50
N MET A 101 14.24 17.30 -11.29
CA MET A 101 14.95 18.52 -10.89
C MET A 101 16.46 18.29 -10.85
N ARG A 102 16.91 17.14 -10.37
CA ARG A 102 18.31 16.73 -10.34
C ARG A 102 18.93 16.73 -11.74
N ALA A 103 18.27 16.10 -12.72
CA ALA A 103 18.75 16.06 -14.08
C ALA A 103 18.95 17.48 -14.65
N LYS A 104 18.02 18.40 -14.41
CA LYS A 104 18.15 19.81 -14.80
C LYS A 104 19.30 20.52 -14.07
N ALA A 105 19.47 20.29 -12.78
CA ALA A 105 20.57 20.88 -11.99
C ALA A 105 21.93 20.38 -12.45
N LEU A 106 22.08 19.08 -12.70
CA LEU A 106 23.32 18.49 -13.23
C LEU A 106 23.70 19.08 -14.59
N ALA A 107 22.73 19.21 -15.50
CA ALA A 107 22.96 19.81 -16.82
C ALA A 107 23.32 21.30 -16.73
N ARG A 108 22.69 22.07 -15.83
CA ARG A 108 22.89 23.51 -15.69
C ARG A 108 24.22 23.86 -15.00
N TYR A 109 24.60 23.13 -13.96
CA TYR A 109 25.75 23.48 -13.11
C TYR A 109 26.96 22.60 -13.34
N GLY A 110 26.86 21.57 -14.17
CA GLY A 110 28.01 20.71 -14.53
C GLY A 110 28.51 19.83 -13.39
N PHE A 111 27.67 19.52 -12.39
CA PHE A 111 28.08 18.66 -11.29
C PHE A 111 28.37 17.23 -11.80
N PRO A 112 29.42 16.56 -11.32
CA PRO A 112 29.74 15.18 -11.73
C PRO A 112 28.71 14.18 -11.15
N ALA A 113 28.27 14.40 -9.91
CA ALA A 113 27.22 13.68 -9.23
C ALA A 113 26.60 14.57 -8.17
N PHE A 114 25.28 14.48 -8.00
CA PHE A 114 24.55 15.22 -7.00
C PHE A 114 23.21 14.55 -6.71
N GLU A 115 22.80 14.57 -5.46
CA GLU A 115 21.45 14.15 -5.04
C GLU A 115 20.88 15.18 -4.07
N PHE A 116 19.59 15.48 -4.23
CA PHE A 116 18.82 16.19 -3.22
C PHE A 116 18.49 15.26 -2.05
N SER A 117 18.28 15.83 -0.87
CA SER A 117 17.71 15.11 0.25
C SER A 117 16.23 14.83 -0.04
N GLU A 118 15.82 13.58 -0.07
CA GLU A 118 14.42 13.20 -0.22
C GLU A 118 13.67 13.28 1.11
N ILE A 119 14.36 13.10 2.23
CA ILE A 119 13.77 13.19 3.56
C ILE A 119 13.41 14.63 3.96
N TYR A 120 14.16 15.63 3.47
CA TYR A 120 13.90 17.04 3.80
C TYR A 120 12.51 17.51 3.31
N PRO A 121 12.16 17.42 2.02
CA PRO A 121 10.81 17.78 1.57
C PRO A 121 9.75 16.81 2.07
N PHE A 122 10.08 15.53 2.33
CA PHE A 122 9.15 14.58 2.92
C PHE A 122 8.76 14.97 4.36
N PHE A 123 9.68 15.46 5.17
CA PHE A 123 9.37 15.98 6.49
C PHE A 123 8.32 17.10 6.43
N TRP A 124 8.50 18.04 5.53
CA TRP A 124 7.55 19.16 5.35
C TRP A 124 6.20 18.68 4.82
N ASP A 125 6.19 17.73 3.89
CA ASP A 125 4.96 17.12 3.38
C ASP A 125 4.16 16.44 4.51
N GLN A 126 4.83 15.67 5.37
CA GLN A 126 4.17 15.01 6.49
C GLN A 126 3.65 16.02 7.53
N LEU A 127 4.36 17.12 7.75
CA LEU A 127 3.92 18.19 8.64
C LEU A 127 2.70 18.93 8.07
N GLU A 128 2.72 19.28 6.79
CA GLU A 128 1.58 19.91 6.10
C GLU A 128 0.33 19.03 6.12
N LYS A 129 0.48 17.75 5.82
CA LYS A 129 -0.63 16.79 5.87
C LYS A 129 -1.17 16.61 7.28
N SER A 130 -0.29 16.58 8.28
CA SER A 130 -0.69 16.51 9.69
C SER A 130 -1.49 17.73 10.11
N ASN A 131 -1.06 18.92 9.71
CA ASN A 131 -1.77 20.16 9.96
C ASN A 131 -3.13 20.19 9.24
N LEU A 132 -3.16 19.75 7.98
CA LEU A 132 -4.40 19.67 7.20
C LEU A 132 -5.41 18.70 7.85
N PHE A 133 -4.94 17.57 8.36
CA PHE A 133 -5.80 16.65 9.11
C PHE A 133 -6.41 17.33 10.36
N LEU A 134 -5.59 17.99 11.18
CA LEU A 134 -6.07 18.67 12.38
C LEU A 134 -7.03 19.81 12.05
N GLN A 135 -6.77 20.56 10.98
CA GLN A 135 -7.71 21.58 10.49
C GLN A 135 -9.03 20.94 10.05
N GLY A 136 -8.97 19.83 9.31
CA GLY A 136 -10.18 19.08 8.94
C GLY A 136 -11.01 18.61 10.12
N ILE A 137 -10.37 18.22 11.23
CA ILE A 137 -11.07 17.88 12.49
C ILE A 137 -11.77 19.11 13.09
N ILE A 138 -11.12 20.27 13.09
CA ILE A 138 -11.70 21.53 13.57
C ILE A 138 -12.90 21.92 12.69
N ASP A 139 -12.75 21.86 11.38
CA ASP A 139 -13.77 22.25 10.39
C ASP A 139 -15.00 21.31 10.41
N THR A 140 -14.87 20.14 11.01
CA THR A 140 -15.94 19.14 11.13
C THR A 140 -16.36 18.87 12.58
N ALA A 141 -15.98 19.72 13.52
CA ALA A 141 -16.23 19.50 14.94
C ALA A 141 -17.73 19.49 15.32
N ASP A 142 -18.58 20.16 14.54
CA ASP A 142 -20.03 20.18 14.70
C ASP A 142 -20.74 18.95 14.12
N LYS A 143 -20.01 18.09 13.39
CA LYS A 143 -20.57 16.91 12.74
C LYS A 143 -20.52 15.68 13.65
N PRO A 144 -21.48 14.76 13.51
CA PRO A 144 -21.47 13.51 14.27
C PRO A 144 -20.34 12.58 13.78
N LEU A 145 -19.89 11.66 14.65
CA LEU A 145 -18.79 10.74 14.35
C LEU A 145 -19.06 9.79 13.17
N ASP A 146 -20.30 9.54 12.84
CA ASP A 146 -20.74 8.73 11.69
C ASP A 146 -20.91 9.55 10.40
N ASP A 147 -20.63 10.86 10.41
CA ASP A 147 -20.50 11.65 9.19
C ASP A 147 -19.37 11.07 8.32
N LYS A 148 -19.61 10.94 7.02
CA LYS A 148 -18.67 10.30 6.09
C LYS A 148 -17.33 11.02 5.98
N THR A 149 -17.32 12.34 6.14
CA THR A 149 -16.07 13.14 6.12
C THR A 149 -15.26 12.88 7.39
N VAL A 150 -15.95 12.90 8.58
CA VAL A 150 -15.31 12.61 9.86
C VAL A 150 -14.75 11.19 9.90
N GLU A 151 -15.53 10.21 9.45
CA GLU A 151 -15.11 8.82 9.36
C GLU A 151 -13.87 8.67 8.45
N TRP A 152 -13.86 9.34 7.30
CA TRP A 152 -12.73 9.31 6.37
C TRP A 152 -11.48 9.94 6.97
N LEU A 153 -11.58 11.12 7.58
CA LEU A 153 -10.46 11.79 8.25
C LEU A 153 -9.86 10.89 9.33
N LEU A 154 -10.68 10.32 10.20
CA LEU A 154 -10.20 9.45 11.27
C LEU A 154 -9.62 8.12 10.77
N LYS A 155 -10.04 7.62 9.62
CA LYS A 155 -9.45 6.43 8.98
C LYS A 155 -8.13 6.74 8.29
N HIS A 156 -7.98 7.94 7.73
CA HIS A 156 -6.85 8.32 6.88
C HIS A 156 -6.15 9.62 7.36
N PRO A 157 -5.65 9.67 8.61
CA PRO A 157 -5.06 10.89 9.16
C PRO A 157 -3.76 11.30 8.45
N LEU A 158 -3.04 10.35 7.85
CA LEU A 158 -1.76 10.59 7.21
C LEU A 158 -1.49 9.58 6.09
N SER A 159 -0.82 10.03 5.04
CA SER A 159 -0.33 9.19 3.94
C SER A 159 1.04 9.69 3.47
N ASP A 160 1.93 8.77 3.08
CA ASP A 160 3.22 9.10 2.46
C ASP A 160 3.15 9.23 0.93
N GLY A 161 1.99 8.97 0.33
CA GLY A 161 1.74 9.18 -1.10
C GLY A 161 1.55 10.64 -1.49
N GLY A 162 1.73 10.96 -2.76
CA GLY A 162 1.54 12.31 -3.29
C GLY A 162 1.58 12.38 -4.81
N THR A 163 1.60 13.61 -5.34
CA THR A 163 1.60 13.91 -6.78
C THR A 163 2.75 14.85 -7.14
N PHE A 164 3.00 15.04 -8.44
CA PHE A 164 4.02 15.98 -8.92
C PHE A 164 3.70 17.44 -8.50
N THR A 165 2.43 17.83 -8.47
CA THR A 165 2.04 19.15 -7.97
C THR A 165 2.42 19.33 -6.50
N GLY A 166 2.24 18.30 -5.68
CA GLY A 166 2.72 18.30 -4.29
C GLY A 166 4.24 18.48 -4.17
N VAL A 167 5.03 17.89 -5.08
CA VAL A 167 6.49 18.17 -5.13
C VAL A 167 6.73 19.64 -5.40
N ALA A 168 6.06 20.21 -6.42
CA ALA A 168 6.24 21.61 -6.80
C ALA A 168 5.88 22.56 -5.65
N ASP A 169 4.79 22.31 -4.96
CA ASP A 169 4.31 23.11 -3.83
C ASP A 169 5.29 23.06 -2.64
N ILE A 170 5.72 21.88 -2.22
CA ILE A 170 6.66 21.71 -1.12
C ILE A 170 8.02 22.34 -1.45
N VAL A 171 8.52 22.11 -2.66
CA VAL A 171 9.80 22.68 -3.09
C VAL A 171 9.74 24.21 -3.20
N SER A 172 8.63 24.76 -3.71
CA SER A 172 8.45 26.21 -3.82
C SER A 172 8.36 26.88 -2.44
N LYS A 173 7.74 26.19 -1.46
CA LYS A 173 7.54 26.73 -0.11
C LYS A 173 8.77 26.59 0.80
N TYR A 174 9.44 25.45 0.75
CA TYR A 174 10.50 25.10 1.71
C TYR A 174 11.89 24.97 1.08
N GLY A 175 11.98 24.95 -0.24
CA GLY A 175 13.24 24.74 -0.95
C GLY A 175 13.72 23.31 -0.94
N LEU A 176 14.99 23.14 -1.29
CA LEU A 176 15.69 21.86 -1.32
C LEU A 176 17.06 21.98 -0.66
N VAL A 177 17.54 20.87 -0.11
CA VAL A 177 18.89 20.76 0.44
C VAL A 177 19.63 19.57 -0.19
N PRO A 178 20.97 19.58 -0.22
CA PRO A 178 21.75 18.42 -0.63
C PRO A 178 21.49 17.21 0.30
N LYS A 179 21.62 16.01 -0.22
CA LYS A 179 21.44 14.76 0.55
C LYS A 179 22.34 14.69 1.79
N SER A 180 23.54 15.27 1.71
CA SER A 180 24.49 15.33 2.84
C SER A 180 24.01 16.19 4.01
N ALA A 181 23.12 17.16 3.77
CA ALA A 181 22.58 18.03 4.83
C ALA A 181 21.48 17.31 5.65
N MET A 182 20.73 16.42 5.05
CA MET A 182 19.71 15.61 5.71
C MET A 182 19.64 14.22 5.03
N PRO A 183 20.48 13.28 5.46
CA PRO A 183 20.56 11.94 4.86
C PRO A 183 19.38 11.05 5.27
N GLU A 184 19.12 10.01 4.47
CA GLU A 184 18.10 9.00 4.79
C GLU A 184 18.41 8.29 6.11
N THR A 185 17.34 7.84 6.75
CA THR A 185 17.36 7.11 8.02
C THR A 185 16.58 5.79 7.86
N ASN A 186 16.76 4.86 8.78
CA ASN A 186 15.97 3.62 8.79
C ASN A 186 14.45 3.89 8.76
N SER A 187 13.98 4.93 9.46
CA SER A 187 12.55 5.28 9.51
C SER A 187 12.05 5.92 8.21
N SER A 188 12.89 6.64 7.47
CA SER A 188 12.53 7.19 6.17
C SER A 188 12.62 6.14 5.05
N GLU A 189 13.53 5.18 5.16
CA GLU A 189 13.63 4.04 4.24
C GLU A 189 12.51 3.00 4.46
N ASN A 190 11.85 3.00 5.63
CA ASN A 190 10.71 2.16 5.95
C ASN A 190 9.65 2.95 6.72
N THR A 191 8.80 3.67 5.99
CA THR A 191 7.88 4.67 6.54
C THR A 191 6.67 4.10 7.28
N ALA A 192 6.30 2.84 7.08
CA ALA A 192 5.04 2.27 7.60
C ALA A 192 4.90 2.41 9.13
N ARG A 193 5.96 2.09 9.90
CA ARG A 193 5.91 2.19 11.37
C ARG A 193 5.83 3.64 11.85
N MET A 194 6.62 4.52 11.24
CA MET A 194 6.61 5.95 11.56
C MET A 194 5.24 6.56 11.24
N ALA A 195 4.67 6.28 10.06
CA ALA A 195 3.36 6.76 9.64
C ALA A 195 2.25 6.29 10.61
N ASN A 196 2.30 5.04 11.07
CA ASN A 196 1.36 4.52 12.06
C ASN A 196 1.45 5.26 13.41
N LEU A 197 2.66 5.52 13.91
CA LEU A 197 2.86 6.24 15.17
C LEU A 197 2.37 7.69 15.08
N ILE A 198 2.68 8.39 13.98
CA ILE A 198 2.19 9.74 13.73
C ILE A 198 0.65 9.74 13.62
N SER A 199 0.07 8.79 12.89
CA SER A 199 -1.38 8.64 12.77
C SER A 199 -2.08 8.44 14.11
N LEU A 200 -1.51 7.62 15.00
CA LEU A 200 -2.03 7.44 16.36
C LEU A 200 -1.96 8.75 17.15
N LYS A 201 -0.86 9.47 17.07
CA LYS A 201 -0.70 10.75 17.76
C LYS A 201 -1.63 11.83 17.21
N LEU A 202 -1.85 11.86 15.90
CA LEU A 202 -2.82 12.77 15.29
C LEU A 202 -4.25 12.48 15.75
N LYS A 203 -4.64 11.22 15.89
CA LYS A 203 -5.94 10.83 16.45
C LYS A 203 -6.09 11.25 17.92
N GLU A 204 -5.03 11.11 18.71
CA GLU A 204 -5.02 11.61 20.09
C GLU A 204 -5.24 13.13 20.14
N TYR A 205 -4.53 13.88 19.30
CA TYR A 205 -4.72 15.34 19.19
C TYR A 205 -6.13 15.72 18.68
N ALA A 206 -6.67 14.95 17.74
CA ALA A 206 -8.05 15.16 17.29
C ALA A 206 -9.05 15.03 18.44
N LEU A 207 -8.91 14.01 19.30
CA LEU A 207 -9.75 13.85 20.48
C LEU A 207 -9.59 14.99 21.48
N GLN A 208 -8.36 15.47 21.69
CA GLN A 208 -8.09 16.63 22.55
C GLN A 208 -8.75 17.91 22.00
N LEU A 209 -8.62 18.18 20.69
CA LEU A 209 -9.26 19.32 20.04
C LEU A 209 -10.78 19.28 20.18
N LEU A 210 -11.40 18.14 19.89
CA LEU A 210 -12.84 17.98 20.01
C LEU A 210 -13.32 18.17 21.46
N SER A 211 -12.56 17.67 22.46
CA SER A 211 -12.90 17.88 23.87
C SER A 211 -12.84 19.34 24.31
N LEU A 212 -11.95 20.15 23.71
CA LEU A 212 -11.83 21.58 23.99
C LEU A 212 -12.91 22.42 23.30
N ILE A 213 -13.42 21.96 22.16
CA ILE A 213 -14.46 22.67 21.38
C ILE A 213 -15.85 22.43 21.99
N HIS A 214 -16.06 21.29 22.65
CA HIS A 214 -17.35 20.90 23.24
C HIS A 214 -17.49 21.26 24.73
N ILE A 215 -16.55 21.98 25.32
CA ILE A 215 -16.67 22.59 26.66
C ILE A 215 -17.31 23.97 26.56
#